data_8143d71bc7ebdcbaba4705d685aee1a3
#
_entry.id   8143d71bc7ebdcbaba4705d685aee1a3
#
_cell.length_a   1.000
_cell.length_b   1.000
_cell.length_c   1.000
_cell.angle_alpha   90.00
_cell.angle_beta   90.00
_cell.angle_gamma   90.00
#
_symmetry.space_group_name_H-M   'P 1'
#
loop_
_entity.id
_entity.type
_entity.pdbx_description
1 polymer ?
#
loop_
_entity_poly.entity_id
_entity_poly.type
_entity_poly.pdbx_seq_one_letter_code
_entity_poly.pdbx_strand_id
1 'polypeptide(L)'
;MHDGIPYSNSATTLSLLPGAAMGRWMAGQRQHVRGRLLDSGCGNQPFRDWYSPLVDEIICLDAAPLPGVDVIGFADRLPFADASFDTLLVTEVLEHVGDAELAVAEIHRVLRPGGHALITVPYFYPTHEAPYDFRRFTHFGLGGILERHGLEVVTLDAKGGGVLLVAHLFILVLVAALDAVGSKLGRSRRLTDNPVLRRLLAGPQETAGRRLTASSGVRGSATKASLGYMAVARRPA
;
A
#
# COMPACT_ATOMS: atom_id res chain seq x y z
N MET A 1 24.25 2.21 7.43
CA MET A 1 24.30 0.84 7.97
C MET A 1 22.88 0.45 8.30
N HIS A 2 22.27 -0.42 7.50
CA HIS A 2 20.92 -0.95 7.74
C HIS A 2 21.06 -2.37 8.28
N ASP A 3 21.47 -2.47 9.55
CA ASP A 3 21.66 -3.75 10.20
C ASP A 3 20.31 -4.26 10.72
N GLY A 4 19.85 -5.36 10.13
CA GLY A 4 18.87 -6.28 10.69
C GLY A 4 17.44 -5.75 10.86
N ILE A 5 16.69 -5.60 9.77
CA ILE A 5 15.27 -5.27 9.81
C ILE A 5 14.45 -6.57 9.89
N PRO A 6 13.83 -6.91 11.01
CA PRO A 6 12.80 -7.94 11.03
C PRO A 6 11.48 -7.30 10.59
N TYR A 7 11.16 -7.34 9.30
CA TYR A 7 9.81 -7.01 8.84
C TYR A 7 8.82 -8.07 9.35
N SER A 8 7.86 -7.64 10.16
CA SER A 8 6.77 -8.51 10.56
C SER A 8 5.64 -8.38 9.54
N ASN A 9 5.42 -9.45 8.81
CA ASN A 9 4.38 -9.57 7.80
C ASN A 9 3.02 -9.88 8.46
N SER A 10 2.57 -9.02 9.35
CA SER A 10 1.27 -9.15 9.97
C SER A 10 0.22 -8.40 9.17
N ALA A 11 -0.35 -9.07 8.15
CA ALA A 11 -1.67 -8.67 7.65
C ALA A 11 -2.65 -8.72 8.82
N THR A 12 -2.72 -7.64 9.57
CA THR A 12 -3.59 -7.55 10.75
C THR A 12 -5.03 -7.40 10.28
N THR A 13 -5.96 -7.88 11.10
CA THR A 13 -7.42 -7.65 10.93
C THR A 13 -7.75 -6.17 10.67
N LEU A 14 -6.85 -5.27 11.03
CA LEU A 14 -6.95 -3.82 10.89
C LEU A 14 -6.73 -3.34 9.44
N SER A 15 -6.12 -4.13 8.56
CA SER A 15 -5.87 -3.77 7.15
C SER A 15 -6.98 -4.18 6.18
N LEU A 16 -8.05 -4.83 6.63
CA LEU A 16 -9.09 -5.37 5.75
C LEU A 16 -9.87 -4.29 4.98
N LEU A 17 -10.29 -3.20 5.64
CA LEU A 17 -10.97 -2.10 4.96
C LEU A 17 -10.06 -1.32 4.02
N PRO A 18 -8.86 -0.89 4.43
CA PRO A 18 -7.87 -0.31 3.52
C PRO A 18 -7.53 -1.24 2.36
N GLY A 19 -7.33 -2.53 2.61
CA GLY A 19 -7.02 -3.54 1.59
C GLY A 19 -8.15 -3.72 0.57
N ALA A 20 -9.41 -3.74 1.02
CA ALA A 20 -10.56 -3.83 0.11
C ALA A 20 -10.70 -2.58 -0.78
N ALA A 21 -10.42 -1.39 -0.26
CA ALA A 21 -10.40 -0.15 -1.03
C ALA A 21 -9.29 -0.17 -2.08
N MET A 22 -8.09 -0.60 -1.69
CA MET A 22 -6.93 -0.73 -2.55
C MET A 22 -7.14 -1.76 -3.67
N GLY A 23 -7.61 -2.97 -3.35
CA GLY A 23 -7.89 -4.01 -4.34
C GLY A 23 -8.90 -3.58 -5.39
N ARG A 24 -9.91 -2.79 -5.00
CA ARG A 24 -10.89 -2.24 -5.95
C ARG A 24 -10.28 -1.18 -6.86
N TRP A 25 -9.48 -0.29 -6.30
CA TRP A 25 -8.76 0.71 -7.09
C TRP A 25 -7.83 0.04 -8.09
N MET A 26 -7.04 -0.96 -7.64
CA MET A 26 -6.16 -1.76 -8.50
C MET A 26 -6.94 -2.36 -9.68
N ALA A 27 -8.11 -2.96 -9.44
CA ALA A 27 -8.93 -3.55 -10.49
C ALA A 27 -9.30 -2.56 -11.60
N GLY A 28 -9.42 -1.27 -11.27
CA GLY A 28 -9.66 -0.18 -12.23
C GLY A 28 -8.41 0.31 -12.98
N GLN A 29 -7.21 -0.16 -12.62
CA GLN A 29 -5.96 0.34 -13.21
C GLN A 29 -5.30 -0.63 -14.21
N ARG A 30 -6.00 -1.68 -14.65
CA ARG A 30 -5.46 -2.73 -15.53
C ARG A 30 -4.80 -2.19 -16.81
N GLN A 31 -5.32 -1.09 -17.36
CA GLN A 31 -4.79 -0.43 -18.56
C GLN A 31 -3.38 0.16 -18.40
N HIS A 32 -2.93 0.35 -17.15
CA HIS A 32 -1.60 0.88 -16.83
C HIS A 32 -0.58 -0.20 -16.46
N VAL A 33 -1.00 -1.49 -16.47
CA VAL A 33 -0.16 -2.63 -16.07
C VAL A 33 0.14 -3.47 -17.29
N ARG A 34 1.44 -3.59 -17.62
CA ARG A 34 1.92 -4.32 -18.80
C ARG A 34 3.41 -4.64 -18.73
N GLY A 35 3.87 -5.50 -19.63
CA GLY A 35 5.28 -5.75 -19.88
C GLY A 35 6.03 -6.31 -18.69
N ARG A 36 7.22 -5.79 -18.43
CA ARG A 36 8.06 -6.17 -17.28
C ARG A 36 7.68 -5.37 -16.05
N LEU A 37 7.24 -6.04 -15.00
CA LEU A 37 6.76 -5.45 -13.75
C LEU A 37 7.76 -5.65 -12.61
N LEU A 38 8.02 -4.58 -11.86
CA LEU A 38 8.66 -4.63 -10.55
C LEU A 38 7.62 -4.41 -9.45
N ASP A 39 7.46 -5.39 -8.56
CA ASP A 39 6.73 -5.25 -7.30
C ASP A 39 7.75 -4.90 -6.21
N SER A 40 7.88 -3.60 -5.91
CA SER A 40 8.85 -3.05 -4.97
C SER A 40 8.24 -2.92 -3.58
N GLY A 41 8.83 -3.62 -2.61
CA GLY A 41 8.23 -3.84 -1.29
C GLY A 41 7.08 -4.83 -1.39
N CYS A 42 7.31 -5.95 -2.08
CA CYS A 42 6.27 -6.90 -2.47
C CYS A 42 5.63 -7.64 -1.28
N GLY A 43 6.31 -7.72 -0.14
CA GLY A 43 5.83 -8.45 1.03
C GLY A 43 5.39 -9.87 0.70
N ASN A 44 4.17 -10.23 1.10
CA ASN A 44 3.51 -11.50 0.74
C ASN A 44 2.84 -11.48 -0.65
N GLN A 45 3.10 -10.49 -1.47
CA GLN A 45 2.58 -10.36 -2.83
C GLN A 45 1.03 -10.42 -2.88
N PRO A 46 0.31 -9.60 -2.12
CA PRO A 46 -1.15 -9.71 -1.98
C PRO A 46 -1.91 -9.45 -3.28
N PHE A 47 -1.27 -8.86 -4.29
CA PHE A 47 -1.85 -8.53 -5.59
C PHE A 47 -1.33 -9.39 -6.74
N ARG A 48 -0.50 -10.42 -6.47
CA ARG A 48 0.13 -11.24 -7.51
C ARG A 48 -0.88 -11.85 -8.48
N ASP A 49 -1.96 -12.44 -7.98
CA ASP A 49 -3.00 -13.04 -8.81
C ASP A 49 -3.72 -12.02 -9.70
N TRP A 50 -3.72 -10.75 -9.29
CA TRP A 50 -4.34 -9.70 -10.06
C TRP A 50 -3.45 -9.21 -11.21
N TYR A 51 -2.15 -9.02 -10.98
CA TYR A 51 -1.27 -8.46 -12.01
C TYR A 51 -0.60 -9.51 -12.90
N SER A 52 -0.38 -10.73 -12.41
CA SER A 52 0.34 -11.75 -13.18
C SER A 52 -0.26 -12.08 -14.57
N PRO A 53 -1.58 -12.08 -14.80
CA PRO A 53 -2.11 -12.29 -16.14
C PRO A 53 -2.01 -11.07 -17.07
N LEU A 54 -1.47 -9.94 -16.60
CA LEU A 54 -1.39 -8.67 -17.35
C LEU A 54 0.02 -8.34 -17.84
N VAL A 55 1.03 -9.09 -17.39
CA VAL A 55 2.45 -8.76 -17.57
C VAL A 55 3.22 -9.94 -18.13
N ASP A 56 4.36 -9.66 -18.75
CA ASP A 56 5.21 -10.68 -19.38
C ASP A 56 6.23 -11.25 -18.41
N GLU A 57 6.71 -10.43 -17.47
CA GLU A 57 7.73 -10.79 -16.48
C GLU A 57 7.44 -10.05 -15.15
N ILE A 58 7.70 -10.74 -14.04
CA ILE A 58 7.52 -10.21 -12.69
C ILE A 58 8.83 -10.34 -11.94
N ILE A 59 9.29 -9.25 -11.34
CA ILE A 59 10.38 -9.22 -10.38
C ILE A 59 9.80 -8.72 -9.04
N CYS A 60 10.00 -9.48 -7.98
CA CYS A 60 9.59 -9.13 -6.62
C CYS A 60 10.80 -8.70 -5.82
N LEU A 61 10.80 -7.45 -5.35
CA LEU A 61 11.84 -6.91 -4.48
C LEU A 61 11.27 -6.60 -3.09
N ASP A 62 11.99 -7.00 -2.06
CA ASP A 62 11.69 -6.62 -0.67
C ASP A 62 12.98 -6.46 0.13
N ALA A 63 12.92 -5.69 1.22
CA ALA A 63 14.05 -5.55 2.15
C ALA A 63 14.28 -6.81 2.99
N ALA A 64 13.24 -7.64 3.16
CA ALA A 64 13.28 -8.89 3.91
C ALA A 64 13.30 -10.11 2.98
N PRO A 65 13.98 -11.21 3.35
CA PRO A 65 14.03 -12.46 2.60
C PRO A 65 12.74 -13.28 2.80
N LEU A 66 11.64 -12.80 2.22
CA LEU A 66 10.33 -13.46 2.31
C LEU A 66 10.14 -14.48 1.17
N PRO A 67 9.24 -15.47 1.34
CA PRO A 67 8.90 -16.39 0.26
C PRO A 67 8.41 -15.66 -0.99
N GLY A 68 9.00 -15.96 -2.14
CA GLY A 68 8.65 -15.36 -3.43
C GLY A 68 9.30 -14.00 -3.70
N VAL A 69 10.22 -13.54 -2.86
CA VAL A 69 11.11 -12.41 -3.14
C VAL A 69 12.24 -12.87 -4.06
N ASP A 70 12.39 -12.22 -5.19
CA ASP A 70 13.45 -12.52 -6.17
C ASP A 70 14.73 -11.76 -5.87
N VAL A 71 14.61 -10.52 -5.36
CA VAL A 71 15.74 -9.63 -5.07
C VAL A 71 15.56 -8.98 -3.70
N ILE A 72 16.59 -9.13 -2.85
CA ILE A 72 16.63 -8.41 -1.56
C ILE A 72 17.22 -7.02 -1.82
N GLY A 73 16.47 -5.97 -1.46
CA GLY A 73 16.89 -4.60 -1.72
C GLY A 73 15.95 -3.55 -1.13
N PHE A 74 16.29 -2.29 -1.30
CA PHE A 74 15.56 -1.15 -0.75
C PHE A 74 15.01 -0.28 -1.88
N ALA A 75 13.81 0.28 -1.68
CA ALA A 75 13.13 1.10 -2.70
C ALA A 75 13.86 2.43 -3.00
N ASP A 76 14.68 2.93 -2.09
CA ASP A 76 15.52 4.12 -2.26
C ASP A 76 16.88 3.83 -2.93
N ARG A 77 17.14 2.56 -3.28
CA ARG A 77 18.36 2.11 -3.98
C ARG A 77 18.07 0.82 -4.74
N LEU A 78 17.32 0.93 -5.82
CA LEU A 78 16.92 -0.22 -6.62
C LEU A 78 18.11 -0.80 -7.40
N PRO A 79 18.43 -2.11 -7.27
CA PRO A 79 19.59 -2.73 -7.91
C PRO A 79 19.31 -3.09 -9.39
N PHE A 80 18.68 -2.19 -10.12
CA PHE A 80 18.33 -2.38 -11.54
C PHE A 80 18.87 -1.24 -12.39
N ALA A 81 19.10 -1.52 -13.67
CA ALA A 81 19.51 -0.52 -14.63
C ALA A 81 18.35 0.48 -14.91
N ASP A 82 18.72 1.66 -15.46
CA ASP A 82 17.77 2.65 -15.92
C ASP A 82 16.84 2.06 -16.98
N ALA A 83 15.59 2.53 -17.00
CA ALA A 83 14.58 2.14 -17.99
C ALA A 83 14.43 0.60 -18.14
N SER A 84 14.39 -0.13 -17.03
CA SER A 84 14.31 -1.59 -16.99
C SER A 84 12.89 -2.13 -16.96
N PHE A 85 11.91 -1.33 -16.51
CA PHE A 85 10.55 -1.78 -16.25
C PHE A 85 9.50 -0.97 -16.97
N ASP A 86 8.43 -1.63 -17.42
CA ASP A 86 7.24 -1.00 -18.01
C ASP A 86 6.23 -0.60 -16.94
N THR A 87 6.21 -1.37 -15.83
CA THR A 87 5.29 -1.16 -14.71
C THR A 87 6.02 -1.32 -13.38
N LEU A 88 5.77 -0.38 -12.44
CA LEU A 88 6.14 -0.53 -11.04
C LEU A 88 4.90 -0.59 -10.16
N LEU A 89 4.93 -1.47 -9.17
CA LEU A 89 3.98 -1.53 -8.07
C LEU A 89 4.71 -1.13 -6.79
N VAL A 90 4.21 -0.11 -6.07
CA VAL A 90 4.81 0.43 -4.84
C VAL A 90 3.68 0.65 -3.84
N THR A 91 3.30 -0.42 -3.14
CA THR A 91 2.10 -0.43 -2.30
C THR A 91 2.44 -0.41 -0.84
N GLU A 92 2.11 0.70 -0.13
CA GLU A 92 2.41 0.89 1.29
C GLU A 92 3.91 0.71 1.59
N VAL A 93 4.76 1.41 0.85
CA VAL A 93 6.22 1.32 0.95
C VAL A 93 6.84 2.67 1.29
N LEU A 94 6.38 3.76 0.67
CA LEU A 94 7.05 5.07 0.80
C LEU A 94 7.05 5.62 2.23
N GLU A 95 6.12 5.22 3.07
CA GLU A 95 6.10 5.55 4.50
C GLU A 95 7.23 4.89 5.30
N HIS A 96 7.72 3.73 4.81
CA HIS A 96 8.76 2.92 5.47
C HIS A 96 10.17 3.19 4.95
N VAL A 97 10.32 4.00 3.93
CA VAL A 97 11.62 4.35 3.36
C VAL A 97 12.20 5.57 4.09
N GLY A 98 13.46 5.52 4.48
CA GLY A 98 14.15 6.62 5.17
C GLY A 98 14.15 7.91 4.36
N ASP A 99 14.40 7.84 3.06
CA ASP A 99 14.35 8.95 2.12
C ASP A 99 13.37 8.68 0.97
N ALA A 100 12.16 9.23 1.08
CA ALA A 100 11.13 9.07 0.05
C ALA A 100 11.44 9.82 -1.24
N GLU A 101 12.24 10.90 -1.19
CA GLU A 101 12.67 11.63 -2.39
C GLU A 101 13.57 10.72 -3.24
N LEU A 102 14.54 10.01 -2.61
CA LEU A 102 15.37 9.03 -3.30
C LEU A 102 14.53 7.87 -3.86
N ALA A 103 13.56 7.36 -3.10
CA ALA A 103 12.72 6.26 -3.58
C ALA A 103 11.92 6.67 -4.83
N VAL A 104 11.37 7.89 -4.87
CA VAL A 104 10.64 8.39 -6.05
C VAL A 104 11.58 8.66 -7.22
N ALA A 105 12.80 9.14 -6.97
CA ALA A 105 13.83 9.27 -8.00
C ALA A 105 14.18 7.90 -8.62
N GLU A 106 14.32 6.86 -7.80
CA GLU A 106 14.58 5.49 -8.27
C GLU A 106 13.40 4.92 -9.07
N ILE A 107 12.14 5.16 -8.64
CA ILE A 107 10.95 4.82 -9.41
C ILE A 107 11.03 5.44 -10.81
N HIS A 108 11.32 6.74 -10.90
CA HIS A 108 11.49 7.41 -12.19
C HIS A 108 12.63 6.81 -13.00
N ARG A 109 13.79 6.57 -12.39
CA ARG A 109 14.99 6.08 -13.06
C ARG A 109 14.77 4.71 -13.72
N VAL A 110 14.17 3.76 -12.97
CA VAL A 110 14.02 2.38 -13.47
C VAL A 110 12.82 2.18 -14.38
N LEU A 111 11.82 3.07 -14.38
CA LEU A 111 10.72 3.05 -15.33
C LEU A 111 11.23 3.39 -16.74
N ARG A 112 10.76 2.69 -17.74
CA ARG A 112 10.91 3.08 -19.15
C ARG A 112 10.15 4.36 -19.46
N PRO A 113 10.58 5.17 -20.43
CA PRO A 113 9.75 6.23 -20.97
C PRO A 113 8.36 5.70 -21.37
N GLY A 114 7.28 6.36 -20.94
CA GLY A 114 5.90 5.87 -21.09
C GLY A 114 5.47 4.76 -20.14
N GLY A 115 6.34 4.30 -19.23
CA GLY A 115 6.03 3.34 -18.17
C GLY A 115 5.22 3.95 -17.03
N HIS A 116 4.56 3.11 -16.23
CA HIS A 116 3.65 3.53 -15.16
C HIS A 116 4.07 2.96 -13.81
N ALA A 117 3.91 3.77 -12.75
CA ALA A 117 3.97 3.34 -11.36
C ALA A 117 2.59 3.42 -10.71
N LEU A 118 2.16 2.35 -10.05
CA LEU A 118 0.99 2.31 -9.18
C LEU A 118 1.48 2.42 -7.75
N ILE A 119 1.13 3.51 -7.08
CA ILE A 119 1.69 3.87 -5.76
C ILE A 119 0.54 4.02 -4.78
N THR A 120 0.65 3.40 -3.60
CA THR A 120 -0.31 3.63 -2.51
C THR A 120 0.42 3.97 -1.23
N VAL A 121 -0.19 4.86 -0.43
CA VAL A 121 0.35 5.33 0.85
C VAL A 121 -0.76 5.46 1.89
N PRO A 122 -0.49 5.22 3.18
CA PRO A 122 -1.44 5.48 4.26
C PRO A 122 -1.47 6.97 4.60
N TYR A 123 -2.62 7.41 5.15
CA TYR A 123 -2.79 8.73 5.75
C TYR A 123 -3.36 8.62 7.17
N PHE A 124 -4.61 8.22 7.35
CA PHE A 124 -5.17 7.89 8.65
C PHE A 124 -4.98 6.41 8.96
N TYR A 125 -3.80 6.07 9.45
CA TYR A 125 -3.47 4.70 9.85
C TYR A 125 -2.57 4.73 11.09
N PRO A 126 -2.77 3.82 12.07
CA PRO A 126 -1.89 3.71 13.25
C PRO A 126 -0.44 3.45 12.85
N THR A 127 0.50 3.86 13.71
CA THR A 127 1.91 3.50 13.55
C THR A 127 2.04 1.98 13.49
N HIS A 128 2.74 1.50 12.47
CA HIS A 128 2.96 0.08 12.22
C HIS A 128 4.40 -0.16 11.76
N GLU A 129 4.87 -1.39 11.86
CA GLU A 129 6.25 -1.77 11.50
C GLU A 129 7.34 -0.91 12.14
N ALA A 130 7.08 -0.42 13.38
CA ALA A 130 8.04 0.38 14.13
C ALA A 130 9.39 -0.37 14.28
N PRO A 131 10.51 0.33 14.16
CA PRO A 131 10.71 1.78 14.10
C PRO A 131 10.73 2.37 12.68
N TYR A 132 10.32 1.64 11.65
CA TYR A 132 10.46 2.02 10.25
C TYR A 132 9.19 2.65 9.64
N ASP A 133 8.35 3.29 10.42
CA ASP A 133 7.15 4.01 9.98
C ASP A 133 7.39 5.52 10.14
N PHE A 134 7.93 6.16 9.09
CA PHE A 134 8.54 7.49 9.18
C PHE A 134 7.57 8.63 8.83
N ARG A 135 6.51 8.38 8.02
CA ARG A 135 5.69 9.48 7.48
C ARG A 135 4.29 9.10 7.06
N ARG A 136 3.49 10.15 6.87
CA ARG A 136 2.17 10.09 6.24
C ARG A 136 2.11 11.13 5.12
N PHE A 137 1.55 10.74 3.99
CA PHE A 137 1.40 11.64 2.86
C PHE A 137 -0.02 12.19 2.79
N THR A 138 -0.16 13.51 2.61
CA THR A 138 -1.37 14.08 2.06
C THR A 138 -1.38 13.86 0.55
N HIS A 139 -2.53 14.03 -0.11
CA HIS A 139 -2.57 13.94 -1.58
C HIS A 139 -1.68 15.01 -2.25
N PHE A 140 -1.58 16.20 -1.68
CA PHE A 140 -0.66 17.25 -2.16
C PHE A 140 0.81 16.84 -1.98
N GLY A 141 1.14 16.23 -0.85
CA GLY A 141 2.49 15.74 -0.58
C GLY A 141 2.89 14.61 -1.53
N LEU A 142 1.99 13.65 -1.77
CA LEU A 142 2.25 12.57 -2.72
C LEU A 142 2.35 13.10 -4.17
N GLY A 143 1.39 13.91 -4.62
CA GLY A 143 1.44 14.49 -5.96
C GLY A 143 2.70 15.33 -6.18
N GLY A 144 3.01 16.21 -5.24
CA GLY A 144 4.17 17.10 -5.33
C GLY A 144 5.52 16.38 -5.34
N ILE A 145 5.69 15.27 -4.59
CA ILE A 145 6.94 14.49 -4.65
C ILE A 145 7.07 13.78 -6.00
N LEU A 146 6.01 13.21 -6.54
CA LEU A 146 6.02 12.55 -7.85
C LEU A 146 6.40 13.53 -8.96
N GLU A 147 5.75 14.70 -8.99
CA GLU A 147 6.00 15.75 -10.00
C GLU A 147 7.42 16.33 -9.92
N ARG A 148 7.96 16.56 -8.71
CA ARG A 148 9.34 17.03 -8.52
C ARG A 148 10.39 16.10 -9.11
N HIS A 149 10.11 14.80 -9.14
CA HIS A 149 10.99 13.79 -9.73
C HIS A 149 10.63 13.43 -11.17
N GLY A 150 9.89 14.30 -11.88
CA GLY A 150 9.62 14.17 -13.29
C GLY A 150 8.56 13.13 -13.66
N LEU A 151 7.79 12.64 -12.71
CA LEU A 151 6.67 11.75 -12.96
C LEU A 151 5.39 12.58 -13.19
N GLU A 152 4.66 12.27 -14.24
CA GLU A 152 3.33 12.83 -14.50
C GLU A 152 2.28 12.08 -13.68
N VAL A 153 1.49 12.77 -12.87
CA VAL A 153 0.39 12.20 -12.11
C VAL A 153 -0.82 11.99 -13.02
N VAL A 154 -1.07 10.76 -13.42
CA VAL A 154 -2.21 10.37 -14.29
C VAL A 154 -3.52 10.35 -13.49
N THR A 155 -3.50 9.73 -12.31
CA THR A 155 -4.60 9.75 -11.34
C THR A 155 -4.07 9.87 -9.92
N LEU A 156 -4.84 10.51 -9.05
CA LEU A 156 -4.57 10.60 -7.62
C LEU A 156 -5.88 10.52 -6.86
N ASP A 157 -6.12 9.37 -6.26
CA ASP A 157 -7.39 8.99 -5.66
C ASP A 157 -7.26 8.81 -4.15
N ALA A 158 -8.35 9.04 -3.43
CA ALA A 158 -8.42 8.77 -2.00
C ALA A 158 -8.69 7.26 -1.75
N LYS A 159 -7.99 6.67 -0.80
CA LYS A 159 -8.23 5.31 -0.31
C LYS A 159 -9.47 5.28 0.59
N GLY A 160 -10.65 5.30 -0.03
CA GLY A 160 -11.95 5.44 0.62
C GLY A 160 -12.28 6.87 1.04
N GLY A 161 -13.52 7.09 1.42
CA GLY A 161 -14.03 8.39 1.89
C GLY A 161 -14.23 8.44 3.41
N GLY A 162 -14.77 9.57 3.90
CA GLY A 162 -14.99 9.83 5.32
C GLY A 162 -15.81 8.74 6.03
N VAL A 163 -16.79 8.15 5.37
CA VAL A 163 -17.59 7.05 5.95
C VAL A 163 -16.73 5.83 6.21
N LEU A 164 -15.86 5.46 5.25
CA LEU A 164 -14.94 4.33 5.43
C LEU A 164 -13.91 4.61 6.52
N LEU A 165 -13.42 5.86 6.60
CA LEU A 165 -12.53 6.30 7.67
C LEU A 165 -13.18 6.16 9.05
N VAL A 166 -14.41 6.68 9.22
CA VAL A 166 -15.15 6.58 10.50
C VAL A 166 -15.39 5.11 10.88
N ALA A 167 -15.81 4.27 9.93
CA ALA A 167 -15.99 2.84 10.16
C ALA A 167 -14.67 2.16 10.57
N HIS A 168 -13.56 2.50 9.93
CA HIS A 168 -12.25 1.97 10.28
C HIS A 168 -11.81 2.39 11.69
N LEU A 169 -11.92 3.69 12.02
CA LEU A 169 -11.59 4.19 13.35
C LEU A 169 -12.47 3.56 14.44
N PHE A 170 -13.76 3.39 14.19
CA PHE A 170 -14.64 2.69 15.12
C PHE A 170 -14.19 1.25 15.39
N ILE A 171 -13.81 0.51 14.35
CA ILE A 171 -13.29 -0.85 14.49
C ILE A 171 -11.99 -0.85 15.28
N LEU A 172 -11.07 0.08 15.03
CA LEU A 172 -9.82 0.23 15.77
C LEU A 172 -10.08 0.42 17.28
N VAL A 173 -10.97 1.35 17.61
CA VAL A 173 -11.33 1.66 19.00
C VAL A 173 -12.00 0.47 19.67
N LEU A 174 -12.93 -0.19 18.97
CA LEU A 174 -13.63 -1.38 19.49
C LEU A 174 -12.66 -2.52 19.78
N VAL A 175 -11.75 -2.82 18.85
CA VAL A 175 -10.74 -3.87 19.03
C VAL A 175 -9.82 -3.55 20.19
N ALA A 176 -9.34 -2.29 20.28
CA ALA A 176 -8.48 -1.85 21.38
C ALA A 176 -9.20 -1.95 22.73
N ALA A 177 -10.47 -1.57 22.82
CA ALA A 177 -11.26 -1.68 24.04
C ALA A 177 -11.46 -3.15 24.45
N LEU A 178 -11.77 -4.02 23.51
CA LEU A 178 -11.93 -5.46 23.78
C LEU A 178 -10.62 -6.13 24.20
N ASP A 179 -9.49 -5.73 23.61
CA ASP A 179 -8.16 -6.21 24.02
C ASP A 179 -7.80 -5.73 25.44
N ALA A 180 -8.13 -4.49 25.79
CA ALA A 180 -7.91 -3.93 27.11
C ALA A 180 -8.74 -4.67 28.19
N VAL A 181 -10.01 -4.98 27.92
CA VAL A 181 -10.87 -5.77 28.79
C VAL A 181 -10.33 -7.21 28.90
N GLY A 182 -9.97 -7.84 27.79
CA GLY A 182 -9.41 -9.19 27.77
C GLY A 182 -8.11 -9.29 28.59
N SER A 183 -7.25 -8.31 28.50
CA SER A 183 -6.01 -8.23 29.33
C SER A 183 -6.31 -8.15 30.82
N LYS A 184 -7.29 -7.34 31.22
CA LYS A 184 -7.72 -7.25 32.62
C LYS A 184 -8.34 -8.56 33.15
N LEU A 185 -8.90 -9.38 32.27
CA LEU A 185 -9.45 -10.70 32.59
C LEU A 185 -8.42 -11.83 32.47
N GLY A 186 -7.12 -11.50 32.42
CA GLY A 186 -6.02 -12.48 32.38
C GLY A 186 -5.76 -13.11 31.01
N ARG A 187 -6.32 -12.53 29.93
CA ARG A 187 -6.05 -13.00 28.56
C ARG A 187 -4.65 -12.59 28.13
N SER A 188 -3.79 -13.55 27.80
CA SER A 188 -2.41 -13.32 27.36
C SER A 188 -2.28 -13.01 25.86
N ARG A 189 -3.29 -13.32 25.03
CA ARG A 189 -3.28 -13.09 23.58
C ARG A 189 -4.29 -12.01 23.19
N ARG A 190 -3.91 -11.17 22.23
CA ARG A 190 -4.81 -10.15 21.65
C ARG A 190 -5.95 -10.83 20.88
N LEU A 191 -7.10 -10.19 20.83
CA LEU A 191 -8.24 -10.65 20.02
C LEU A 191 -7.87 -10.73 18.53
N THR A 192 -7.04 -9.80 18.07
CA THR A 192 -6.52 -9.76 16.70
C THR A 192 -5.67 -10.98 16.33
N ASP A 193 -5.12 -11.70 17.30
CA ASP A 193 -4.32 -12.91 17.07
C ASP A 193 -5.19 -14.17 16.89
N ASN A 194 -6.51 -14.07 17.17
CA ASN A 194 -7.42 -15.19 17.03
C ASN A 194 -7.86 -15.37 15.57
N PRO A 195 -7.50 -16.50 14.90
CA PRO A 195 -7.80 -16.70 13.48
C PRO A 195 -9.30 -16.82 13.19
N VAL A 196 -10.10 -17.30 14.14
CA VAL A 196 -11.56 -17.41 13.99
C VAL A 196 -12.18 -16.01 14.02
N LEU A 197 -11.78 -15.18 14.99
CA LEU A 197 -12.25 -13.80 15.08
C LEU A 197 -11.83 -12.97 13.89
N ARG A 198 -10.60 -13.15 13.39
CA ARG A 198 -10.13 -12.53 12.13
C ARG A 198 -11.06 -12.87 10.96
N ARG A 199 -11.43 -14.15 10.79
CA ARG A 199 -12.37 -14.58 9.74
C ARG A 199 -13.77 -13.99 9.92
N LEU A 200 -14.29 -13.96 11.14
CA LEU A 200 -15.61 -13.41 11.45
C LEU A 200 -15.67 -11.90 11.20
N LEU A 201 -14.61 -11.17 11.46
CA LEU A 201 -14.50 -9.72 11.19
C LEU A 201 -14.21 -9.41 9.72
N ALA A 202 -13.53 -10.31 8.99
CA ALA A 202 -13.15 -10.11 7.60
C ALA A 202 -14.36 -10.01 6.67
N GLY A 203 -15.30 -10.94 6.72
CA GLY A 203 -16.46 -11.00 5.84
C GLY A 203 -17.33 -9.73 5.86
N PRO A 204 -17.78 -9.24 7.04
CA PRO A 204 -18.51 -7.98 7.14
C PRO A 204 -17.72 -6.78 6.66
N GLN A 205 -16.41 -6.70 6.94
CA GLN A 205 -15.54 -5.61 6.51
C GLN A 205 -15.33 -5.61 4.99
N GLU A 206 -15.13 -6.75 4.36
CA GLU A 206 -15.05 -6.87 2.90
C GLU A 206 -16.36 -6.42 2.24
N THR A 207 -17.50 -6.85 2.77
CA THR A 207 -18.83 -6.48 2.25
C THR A 207 -19.11 -4.99 2.46
N ALA A 208 -18.84 -4.46 3.64
CA ALA A 208 -18.96 -3.04 3.93
C ALA A 208 -17.99 -2.21 3.08
N GLY A 209 -16.74 -2.64 2.97
CA GLY A 209 -15.74 -2.03 2.11
C GLY A 209 -16.22 -1.96 0.66
N ARG A 210 -16.80 -3.04 0.13
CA ARG A 210 -17.37 -3.08 -1.24
C ARG A 210 -18.51 -2.08 -1.43
N ARG A 211 -19.42 -1.93 -0.47
CA ARG A 211 -20.55 -1.00 -0.55
C ARG A 211 -20.14 0.45 -0.34
N LEU A 212 -19.31 0.72 0.66
CA LEU A 212 -18.89 2.07 1.03
C LEU A 212 -17.93 2.69 0.00
N THR A 213 -17.07 1.90 -0.65
CA THR A 213 -16.22 2.40 -1.72
C THR A 213 -16.97 2.55 -3.05
N ALA A 214 -18.04 1.78 -3.30
CA ALA A 214 -18.87 1.96 -4.49
C ALA A 214 -19.55 3.34 -4.53
N SER A 215 -19.83 3.93 -3.36
CA SER A 215 -20.43 5.26 -3.23
C SER A 215 -19.42 6.42 -3.32
N SER A 216 -18.14 6.15 -3.22
CA SER A 216 -17.05 7.13 -3.30
C SER A 216 -16.47 7.22 -4.70
N GLY A 217 -17.32 7.43 -5.71
CA GLY A 217 -16.88 7.77 -7.07
C GLY A 217 -16.09 9.08 -7.06
N VAL A 218 -14.81 8.99 -6.77
CA VAL A 218 -13.93 10.16 -6.62
C VAL A 218 -13.25 10.44 -7.95
N ARG A 219 -13.96 11.13 -8.82
CA ARG A 219 -13.31 12.03 -9.76
C ARG A 219 -13.43 13.44 -9.17
N GLY A 220 -12.32 14.00 -8.69
CA GLY A 220 -12.18 15.45 -8.50
C GLY A 220 -12.57 16.04 -7.14
N SER A 221 -12.87 15.27 -6.10
CA SER A 221 -12.98 15.81 -4.74
C SER A 221 -11.92 15.14 -3.87
N ALA A 222 -10.81 15.84 -3.64
CA ALA A 222 -9.88 15.52 -2.58
C ALA A 222 -10.66 15.42 -1.28
N THR A 223 -11.06 14.19 -0.91
CA THR A 223 -11.77 13.98 0.35
C THR A 223 -10.78 14.33 1.45
N LYS A 224 -11.09 15.39 2.20
CA LYS A 224 -10.32 15.87 3.36
C LYS A 224 -10.15 14.79 4.43
N ALA A 225 -10.84 13.66 4.29
CA ALA A 225 -10.84 12.51 5.20
C ALA A 225 -10.72 11.22 4.39
N SER A 226 -9.57 10.56 4.47
CA SER A 226 -9.26 9.31 3.76
C SER A 226 -8.35 8.43 4.59
N LEU A 227 -8.39 7.11 4.37
CA LEU A 227 -7.44 6.17 4.98
C LEU A 227 -6.03 6.30 4.39
N GLY A 228 -5.92 6.80 3.16
CA GLY A 228 -4.68 6.97 2.43
C GLY A 228 -4.94 7.50 1.03
N TYR A 229 -3.91 7.48 0.20
CA TYR A 229 -3.97 7.94 -1.19
C TYR A 229 -3.36 6.90 -2.12
N MET A 230 -3.82 6.92 -3.37
CA MET A 230 -3.45 5.98 -4.41
C MET A 230 -3.23 6.76 -5.70
N ALA A 231 -2.08 6.59 -6.33
CA ALA A 231 -1.69 7.31 -7.51
C ALA A 231 -1.28 6.35 -8.64
N VAL A 232 -1.65 6.70 -9.86
CA VAL A 232 -0.97 6.24 -11.06
C VAL A 232 -0.10 7.37 -11.54
N ALA A 233 1.20 7.14 -11.60
CA ALA A 233 2.18 8.06 -12.13
C ALA A 233 2.82 7.49 -13.39
N ARG A 234 3.21 8.35 -14.34
CA ARG A 234 3.82 7.95 -15.61
C ARG A 234 5.16 8.64 -15.77
N ARG A 235 6.18 7.92 -16.23
CA ARG A 235 7.38 8.55 -16.77
C ARG A 235 7.06 9.10 -18.16
N PRO A 236 7.21 10.40 -18.43
CA PRO A 236 7.05 10.96 -19.77
C PRO A 236 7.94 10.28 -20.82
N ALA A 237 7.54 10.36 -22.10
CA ALA A 237 8.30 9.80 -23.22
C ALA A 237 9.60 10.55 -23.49
#